data_b910d8a4f12389aea12469cd5db18c71
#
_entry.id   b910d8a4f12389aea12469cd5db18c71
#
_cell.length_a   1.000
_cell.length_b   1.000
_cell.length_c   1.000
_cell.angle_alpha   90.00
_cell.angle_beta   90.00
_cell.angle_gamma   90.00
#
_symmetry.space_group_name_H-M   'P 1'
#
loop_
_entity.id
_entity.type
_entity.pdbx_description
1 polymer ?
#
loop_
_entity_poly.entity_id
_entity_poly.type
_entity_poly.pdbx_seq_one_letter_code
_entity_poly.pdbx_strand_id
1 'polypeptide(L)'
;MNYAKINKNDIANGIGVRVTLFVSGCTHFCKGCFNSEAWDFNYGQPFTTEVEEELLEALAPSWIDGLTLLGGEPMEPQNQRALLPFLKRIKEMYPQKTIWCFSGYTLEDELLKDSRARCEVTDEMLSLIDVLVDGESVEELKDISLRFKGSSNQRLIDLKPTLATGKVVIWDGKK
;
A
#
# COMPACT_ATOMS: atom_id res chain seq x y z
N MET A 1 6.58 -12.59 5.96
CA MET A 1 6.89 -11.27 5.36
C MET A 1 7.91 -10.55 6.21
N ASN A 2 8.87 -9.90 5.56
CA ASN A 2 9.76 -8.95 6.20
C ASN A 2 9.34 -7.51 5.88
N TYR A 3 9.84 -6.57 6.64
CA TYR A 3 9.65 -5.15 6.37
C TYR A 3 10.99 -4.42 6.48
N ALA A 4 11.13 -3.37 5.69
CA ALA A 4 12.37 -2.58 5.62
C ALA A 4 12.38 -1.45 6.65
N LYS A 5 11.23 -0.80 6.86
CA LYS A 5 11.17 0.43 7.66
C LYS A 5 9.74 0.69 8.12
N ILE A 6 9.61 1.41 9.24
CA ILE A 6 8.35 1.98 9.73
C ILE A 6 8.58 3.48 9.95
N ASN A 7 7.63 4.31 9.48
CA ASN A 7 7.58 5.73 9.80
C ASN A 7 6.24 6.01 10.49
N LYS A 8 6.29 6.40 11.75
CA LYS A 8 5.08 6.58 12.58
C LYS A 8 4.42 7.95 12.41
N ASN A 9 5.07 8.89 11.73
CA ASN A 9 4.56 10.25 11.52
C ASN A 9 4.89 10.72 10.09
N ASP A 10 4.38 9.99 9.11
CA ASP A 10 4.66 10.24 7.70
C ASP A 10 3.62 11.20 7.12
N ILE A 11 4.10 12.27 6.48
CA ILE A 11 3.26 13.25 5.79
C ILE A 11 3.45 13.21 4.27
N ALA A 12 4.32 12.35 3.77
CA ALA A 12 4.71 12.31 2.35
C ALA A 12 3.93 11.26 1.53
N ASN A 13 3.43 10.21 2.16
CA ASN A 13 2.87 9.05 1.48
C ASN A 13 1.38 8.87 1.80
N GLY A 14 0.58 9.79 1.29
CA GLY A 14 -0.85 9.82 1.52
C GLY A 14 -1.28 11.06 2.30
N ILE A 15 -2.59 11.29 2.33
CA ILE A 15 -3.12 12.51 2.94
C ILE A 15 -3.09 12.45 4.47
N GLY A 16 -2.78 13.57 5.09
CA GLY A 16 -2.73 13.72 6.54
C GLY A 16 -1.43 13.22 7.14
N VAL A 17 -1.48 12.83 8.41
CA VAL A 17 -0.34 12.22 9.12
C VAL A 17 -0.61 10.73 9.21
N ARG A 18 0.33 9.93 8.76
CA ARG A 18 0.10 8.49 8.61
C ARG A 18 1.20 7.65 9.24
N VAL A 19 0.85 6.43 9.58
CA VAL A 19 1.82 5.39 9.90
C VAL A 19 2.12 4.67 8.60
N THR A 20 3.38 4.64 8.16
CA THR A 20 3.78 3.99 6.92
C THR A 20 4.62 2.77 7.21
N LEU A 21 4.22 1.64 6.64
CA LEU A 21 4.95 0.36 6.69
C LEU A 21 5.56 0.11 5.31
N PHE A 22 6.89 0.06 5.27
CA PHE A 22 7.65 -0.26 4.06
C PHE A 22 7.95 -1.76 4.06
N VAL A 23 7.20 -2.53 3.29
CA VAL A 23 7.37 -3.99 3.21
C VAL A 23 8.57 -4.37 2.35
N SER A 24 9.07 -5.60 2.52
CA SER A 24 10.12 -6.17 1.70
C SER A 24 9.55 -7.20 0.72
N GLY A 25 10.21 -7.34 -0.43
CA GLY A 25 9.80 -8.24 -1.50
C GLY A 25 9.10 -7.51 -2.63
N CYS A 26 9.68 -7.59 -3.82
CA CYS A 26 9.13 -6.98 -5.02
C CYS A 26 9.70 -7.69 -6.26
N THR A 27 8.83 -8.08 -7.19
CA THR A 27 9.23 -8.74 -8.44
C THR A 27 9.10 -7.83 -9.67
N HIS A 28 8.87 -6.53 -9.47
CA HIS A 28 8.77 -5.56 -10.58
C HIS A 28 10.14 -5.20 -11.16
N PHE A 29 11.14 -5.02 -10.31
CA PHE A 29 12.49 -4.61 -10.72
C PHE A 29 12.51 -3.32 -11.55
N CYS A 30 11.74 -2.32 -11.13
CA CYS A 30 11.61 -1.07 -11.86
C CYS A 30 12.97 -0.37 -12.02
N LYS A 31 13.26 0.09 -13.24
CA LYS A 31 14.45 0.89 -13.52
C LYS A 31 14.40 2.18 -12.72
N GLY A 32 15.51 2.51 -12.05
CA GLY A 32 15.60 3.72 -11.23
C GLY A 32 14.82 3.66 -9.92
N CYS A 33 14.45 2.46 -9.46
CA CYS A 33 13.82 2.28 -8.15
C CYS A 33 14.76 2.75 -7.04
N PHE A 34 14.32 3.72 -6.23
CA PHE A 34 15.13 4.25 -5.12
C PHE A 34 15.22 3.30 -3.94
N ASN A 35 14.43 2.24 -3.92
CA ASN A 35 14.34 1.28 -2.81
C ASN A 35 14.63 -0.15 -3.29
N SER A 36 15.61 -0.31 -4.16
CA SER A 36 15.96 -1.62 -4.76
C SER A 36 16.40 -2.67 -3.73
N GLU A 37 16.88 -2.25 -2.58
CA GLU A 37 17.22 -3.16 -1.48
C GLU A 37 15.99 -3.95 -1.00
N ALA A 38 14.82 -3.36 -1.06
CA ALA A 38 13.57 -3.98 -0.66
C ALA A 38 12.99 -4.94 -1.72
N TRP A 39 13.67 -5.19 -2.82
CA TRP A 39 13.29 -6.25 -3.76
C TRP A 39 13.45 -7.64 -3.12
N ASP A 40 14.44 -7.79 -2.25
CA ASP A 40 14.68 -9.05 -1.54
C ASP A 40 13.61 -9.25 -0.47
N PHE A 41 12.88 -10.37 -0.57
CA PHE A 41 11.85 -10.74 0.40
C PHE A 41 12.39 -10.94 1.83
N ASN A 42 13.67 -11.18 1.96
CA ASN A 42 14.32 -11.37 3.27
C ASN A 42 14.97 -10.10 3.81
N TYR A 43 14.87 -9.00 3.09
CA TYR A 43 15.46 -7.74 3.52
C TYR A 43 14.75 -7.20 4.77
N GLY A 44 15.52 -6.59 5.66
CA GLY A 44 14.99 -5.93 6.86
C GLY A 44 14.67 -6.91 7.98
N GLN A 45 13.56 -6.70 8.67
CA GLN A 45 13.16 -7.43 9.87
C GLN A 45 11.88 -8.24 9.63
N PRO A 46 11.68 -9.35 10.35
CA PRO A 46 10.43 -10.10 10.24
C PRO A 46 9.24 -9.31 10.81
N PHE A 47 8.12 -9.40 10.11
CA PHE A 47 6.86 -8.81 10.54
C PHE A 47 6.19 -9.75 11.55
N THR A 48 6.46 -9.48 12.83
CA THR A 48 6.00 -10.31 13.94
C THR A 48 4.72 -9.75 14.57
N THR A 49 4.13 -10.53 15.48
CA THR A 49 2.98 -10.07 16.28
C THR A 49 3.34 -8.81 17.08
N GLU A 50 4.55 -8.73 17.61
CA GLU A 50 5.03 -7.57 18.36
C GLU A 50 5.09 -6.31 17.48
N VAL A 51 5.54 -6.44 16.25
CA VAL A 51 5.56 -5.33 15.28
C VAL A 51 4.14 -4.91 14.93
N GLU A 52 3.24 -5.86 14.72
CA GLU A 52 1.83 -5.59 14.47
C GLU A 52 1.20 -4.80 15.62
N GLU A 53 1.46 -5.20 16.87
CA GLU A 53 0.99 -4.47 18.05
C GLU A 53 1.58 -3.05 18.13
N GLU A 54 2.85 -2.90 17.81
CA GLU A 54 3.52 -1.58 17.76
C GLU A 54 2.83 -0.65 16.75
N LEU A 55 2.49 -1.17 15.58
CA LEU A 55 1.80 -0.39 14.56
C LEU A 55 0.37 -0.03 14.97
N LEU A 56 -0.34 -0.94 15.63
CA LEU A 56 -1.69 -0.66 16.14
C LEU A 56 -1.66 0.44 17.21
N GLU A 57 -0.67 0.44 18.09
CA GLU A 57 -0.47 1.52 19.05
C GLU A 57 -0.15 2.85 18.35
N ALA A 58 0.70 2.82 17.34
CA ALA A 58 1.06 4.01 16.58
C ALA A 58 -0.13 4.63 15.84
N LEU A 59 -1.13 3.83 15.50
CA LEU A 59 -2.35 4.28 14.83
C LEU A 59 -3.39 4.88 15.79
N ALA A 60 -3.25 4.66 17.09
CA ALA A 60 -4.26 5.06 18.08
C ALA A 60 -4.49 6.57 18.21
N PRO A 61 -3.46 7.45 18.15
CA PRO A 61 -3.67 8.89 18.35
C PRO A 61 -4.67 9.47 17.35
N SER A 62 -5.48 10.41 17.82
CA SER A 62 -6.55 11.02 17.01
C SER A 62 -6.03 11.80 15.79
N TRP A 63 -4.79 12.31 15.87
CA TRP A 63 -4.18 13.05 14.75
C TRP A 63 -3.62 12.15 13.64
N ILE A 64 -3.55 10.84 13.87
CA ILE A 64 -3.11 9.88 12.85
C ILE A 64 -4.30 9.53 11.96
N ASP A 65 -4.19 9.79 10.67
CA ASP A 65 -5.29 9.60 9.72
C ASP A 65 -5.42 8.15 9.22
N GLY A 66 -4.36 7.38 9.27
CA GLY A 66 -4.40 5.98 8.87
C GLY A 66 -3.05 5.35 8.58
N LEU A 67 -3.12 4.22 7.88
CA LEU A 67 -1.97 3.41 7.49
C LEU A 67 -1.67 3.60 6.01
N THR A 68 -0.39 3.65 5.67
CA THR A 68 0.08 3.52 4.28
C THR A 68 0.98 2.31 4.15
N LEU A 69 0.71 1.49 3.15
CA LEU A 69 1.54 0.35 2.75
C LEU A 69 2.37 0.74 1.54
N LEU A 70 3.68 0.60 1.64
CA LEU A 70 4.64 1.00 0.64
C LEU A 70 5.88 0.10 0.73
N GLY A 71 6.94 0.42 0.04
CA GLY A 71 8.23 -0.24 0.18
C GLY A 71 8.60 -1.02 -1.07
N GLY A 72 8.78 -2.31 -0.95
CA GLY A 72 8.82 -3.28 -2.03
C GLY A 72 7.45 -3.32 -2.70
N GLU A 73 6.77 -4.45 -2.66
CA GLU A 73 5.43 -4.57 -3.25
C GLU A 73 4.44 -5.17 -2.24
N PRO A 74 3.55 -4.36 -1.66
CA PRO A 74 2.54 -4.88 -0.73
C PRO A 74 1.61 -5.93 -1.35
N MET A 75 1.39 -5.88 -2.67
CA MET A 75 0.48 -6.79 -3.36
C MET A 75 1.18 -8.04 -3.92
N GLU A 76 2.45 -8.31 -3.56
CA GLU A 76 2.99 -9.65 -3.76
C GLU A 76 2.18 -10.65 -2.95
N PRO A 77 1.78 -11.81 -3.50
CA PRO A 77 0.92 -12.76 -2.77
C PRO A 77 1.40 -13.11 -1.37
N GLN A 78 2.70 -13.32 -1.19
CA GLN A 78 3.28 -13.58 0.13
C GLN A 78 3.00 -12.44 1.11
N ASN A 79 3.13 -11.20 0.64
CA ASN A 79 2.90 -10.02 1.47
C ASN A 79 1.41 -9.80 1.74
N GLN A 80 0.55 -10.05 0.75
CA GLN A 80 -0.90 -9.97 0.94
C GLN A 80 -1.36 -10.90 2.07
N ARG A 81 -0.90 -12.15 2.07
CA ARG A 81 -1.28 -13.14 3.09
C ARG A 81 -0.84 -12.72 4.49
N ALA A 82 0.32 -12.10 4.61
CA ALA A 82 0.82 -11.63 5.89
C ALA A 82 0.11 -10.35 6.36
N LEU A 83 -0.26 -9.47 5.43
CA LEU A 83 -0.88 -8.17 5.74
C LEU A 83 -2.37 -8.27 6.05
N LEU A 84 -3.10 -9.20 5.41
CA LEU A 84 -4.55 -9.25 5.53
C LEU A 84 -5.06 -9.29 6.98
N PRO A 85 -4.56 -10.17 7.87
CA PRO A 85 -5.02 -10.19 9.26
C PRO A 85 -4.80 -8.87 9.98
N PHE A 86 -3.67 -8.21 9.72
CA PHE A 86 -3.35 -6.91 10.28
C PHE A 86 -4.32 -5.83 9.81
N LEU A 87 -4.60 -5.76 8.51
CA LEU A 87 -5.55 -4.78 7.97
C LEU A 87 -6.96 -4.98 8.53
N LYS A 88 -7.38 -6.23 8.73
CA LYS A 88 -8.67 -6.55 9.37
C LYS A 88 -8.72 -6.01 10.80
N ARG A 89 -7.65 -6.19 11.57
CA ARG A 89 -7.56 -5.67 12.93
C ARG A 89 -7.65 -4.15 12.95
N ILE A 90 -6.99 -3.45 12.02
CA ILE A 90 -7.08 -2.00 11.91
C ILE A 90 -8.52 -1.56 11.69
N LYS A 91 -9.24 -2.18 10.77
CA LYS A 91 -10.63 -1.80 10.46
C LYS A 91 -11.57 -2.09 11.63
N GLU A 92 -11.31 -3.12 12.42
CA GLU A 92 -12.08 -3.40 13.64
C GLU A 92 -11.81 -2.38 14.74
N MET A 93 -10.54 -2.06 14.99
CA MET A 93 -10.14 -1.16 16.07
C MET A 93 -10.34 0.31 15.74
N TYR A 94 -10.11 0.68 14.48
CA TYR A 94 -10.11 2.07 14.02
C TYR A 94 -10.86 2.20 12.70
N PRO A 95 -12.20 1.97 12.68
CA PRO A 95 -12.95 1.94 11.42
C PRO A 95 -12.93 3.25 10.63
N GLN A 96 -12.65 4.38 11.29
CA GLN A 96 -12.56 5.69 10.67
C GLN A 96 -11.19 5.98 10.03
N LYS A 97 -10.17 5.17 10.33
CA LYS A 97 -8.82 5.39 9.78
C LYS A 97 -8.71 4.74 8.40
N THR A 98 -8.09 5.46 7.47
CA THR A 98 -7.98 5.01 6.08
C THR A 98 -6.73 4.18 5.85
N ILE A 99 -6.80 3.29 4.87
CA ILE A 99 -5.65 2.48 4.43
C ILE A 99 -5.32 2.87 2.99
N TRP A 100 -4.10 3.32 2.79
CA TRP A 100 -3.51 3.59 1.47
C TRP A 100 -2.54 2.49 1.12
N CYS A 101 -2.52 2.08 -0.14
CA CYS A 101 -1.59 1.06 -0.63
C CYS A 101 -0.98 1.50 -1.95
N PHE A 102 0.34 1.48 -2.02
CA PHE A 102 1.08 1.72 -3.25
C PHE A 102 1.46 0.37 -3.85
N SER A 103 1.14 0.19 -5.13
CA SER A 103 1.44 -1.05 -5.84
C SER A 103 1.94 -0.74 -7.25
N GLY A 104 2.94 -1.50 -7.70
CA GLY A 104 3.35 -1.48 -9.10
C GLY A 104 2.38 -2.21 -10.02
N TYR A 105 1.51 -3.05 -9.47
CA TYR A 105 0.47 -3.73 -10.25
C TYR A 105 -0.67 -2.78 -10.60
N THR A 106 -1.22 -2.90 -11.81
CA THR A 106 -2.41 -2.15 -12.21
C THR A 106 -3.67 -2.85 -11.71
N LEU A 107 -4.69 -2.06 -11.38
CA LEU A 107 -5.92 -2.60 -10.79
C LEU A 107 -6.66 -3.52 -11.77
N GLU A 108 -7.01 -2.99 -12.96
CA GLU A 108 -7.89 -3.71 -13.90
C GLU A 108 -7.21 -4.92 -14.53
N ASP A 109 -5.92 -4.80 -14.87
CA ASP A 109 -5.23 -5.82 -15.67
C ASP A 109 -4.54 -6.87 -14.81
N GLU A 110 -4.21 -6.56 -13.56
CA GLU A 110 -3.41 -7.46 -12.71
C GLU A 110 -4.09 -7.81 -11.39
N LEU A 111 -4.67 -6.84 -10.68
CA LEU A 111 -5.27 -7.11 -9.36
C LEU A 111 -6.70 -7.65 -9.43
N LEU A 112 -7.42 -7.34 -10.52
CA LEU A 112 -8.80 -7.81 -10.74
C LEU A 112 -8.89 -8.94 -11.78
N LYS A 113 -7.81 -9.26 -12.47
CA LYS A 113 -7.75 -10.36 -13.45
C LYS A 113 -6.69 -11.37 -13.04
N ASP A 114 -6.76 -12.58 -13.60
CA ASP A 114 -5.73 -13.59 -13.39
C ASP A 114 -4.35 -13.04 -13.72
N SER A 115 -3.48 -13.09 -12.73
CA SER A 115 -2.10 -12.62 -12.84
C SER A 115 -1.27 -13.23 -11.71
N ARG A 116 0.04 -13.00 -11.76
CA ARG A 116 0.94 -13.39 -10.68
C ARG A 116 0.66 -12.68 -9.34
N ALA A 117 -0.06 -11.55 -9.39
CA ALA A 117 -0.41 -10.77 -8.18
C ALA A 117 -1.61 -11.36 -7.43
N ARG A 118 -2.41 -12.20 -8.09
CA ARG A 118 -3.64 -12.71 -7.49
C ARG A 118 -3.41 -13.98 -6.67
N CYS A 119 -4.03 -13.99 -5.50
CA CYS A 119 -4.09 -15.16 -4.63
C CYS A 119 -5.46 -15.19 -3.93
N GLU A 120 -5.68 -16.16 -3.05
CA GLU A 120 -6.96 -16.38 -2.37
C GLU A 120 -7.42 -15.20 -1.50
N VAL A 121 -6.50 -14.31 -1.11
CA VAL A 121 -6.82 -13.17 -0.22
C VAL A 121 -6.91 -11.82 -0.94
N THR A 122 -6.62 -11.77 -2.23
CA THR A 122 -6.54 -10.49 -2.97
C THR A 122 -7.82 -9.68 -2.91
N ASP A 123 -8.97 -10.30 -3.17
CA ASP A 123 -10.25 -9.58 -3.18
C ASP A 123 -10.61 -9.02 -1.80
N GLU A 124 -10.39 -9.80 -0.74
CA GLU A 124 -10.63 -9.34 0.62
C GLU A 124 -9.68 -8.20 1.00
N MET A 125 -8.42 -8.30 0.63
CA MET A 125 -7.45 -7.23 0.89
C MET A 125 -7.83 -5.94 0.17
N LEU A 126 -8.20 -6.01 -1.11
CA LEU A 126 -8.65 -4.84 -1.87
C LEU A 126 -9.87 -4.18 -1.22
N SER A 127 -10.79 -4.96 -0.65
CA SER A 127 -11.98 -4.43 0.03
C SER A 127 -11.65 -3.60 1.27
N LEU A 128 -10.47 -3.76 1.85
CA LEU A 128 -10.02 -3.04 3.05
C LEU A 128 -9.18 -1.80 2.73
N ILE A 129 -8.73 -1.66 1.49
CA ILE A 129 -7.93 -0.52 1.05
C ILE A 129 -8.85 0.61 0.59
N ASP A 130 -8.59 1.82 1.07
CA ASP A 130 -9.38 3.00 0.71
C ASP A 130 -8.83 3.68 -0.55
N VAL A 131 -7.51 3.86 -0.62
CA VAL A 131 -6.86 4.46 -1.80
C VAL A 131 -5.74 3.54 -2.28
N LEU A 132 -5.79 3.18 -3.55
CA LEU A 132 -4.73 2.42 -4.22
C LEU A 132 -3.98 3.35 -5.17
N VAL A 133 -2.68 3.44 -4.99
CA VAL A 133 -1.81 4.11 -5.97
C VAL A 133 -1.23 3.00 -6.84
N ASP A 134 -1.70 2.89 -8.09
CA ASP A 134 -1.37 1.76 -8.95
C ASP A 134 -0.43 2.12 -10.10
N GLY A 135 0.27 1.12 -10.60
CA GLY A 135 1.15 1.21 -11.75
C GLY A 135 2.63 1.28 -11.37
N GLU A 136 3.46 0.66 -12.19
CA GLU A 136 4.91 0.67 -12.00
C GLU A 136 5.49 2.08 -12.12
N SER A 137 6.54 2.35 -11.35
CA SER A 137 7.31 3.58 -11.51
C SER A 137 8.05 3.55 -12.86
N VAL A 138 7.78 4.54 -13.69
CA VAL A 138 8.43 4.69 -15.01
C VAL A 138 9.40 5.85 -14.94
N GLU A 139 10.70 5.56 -15.09
CA GLU A 139 11.76 6.55 -14.89
C GLU A 139 11.59 7.80 -15.77
N GLU A 140 11.21 7.61 -17.03
CA GLU A 140 11.02 8.69 -18.00
C GLU A 140 9.82 9.60 -17.66
N LEU A 141 8.91 9.12 -16.78
CA LEU A 141 7.72 9.85 -16.38
C LEU A 141 7.79 10.35 -14.93
N LYS A 142 8.96 10.23 -14.29
CA LYS A 142 9.16 10.73 -12.93
C LYS A 142 9.02 12.25 -12.87
N ASP A 143 8.30 12.70 -11.84
CA ASP A 143 8.07 14.13 -11.62
C ASP A 143 7.84 14.35 -10.12
N ILE A 144 8.76 15.07 -9.49
CA ILE A 144 8.70 15.33 -8.04
C ILE A 144 7.55 16.28 -7.65
N SER A 145 6.94 16.96 -8.61
CA SER A 145 5.79 17.83 -8.35
C SER A 145 4.47 17.06 -8.23
N LEU A 146 4.45 15.78 -8.61
CA LEU A 146 3.25 14.94 -8.52
C LEU A 146 2.85 14.67 -7.07
N ARG A 147 1.55 14.77 -6.79
CA ARG A 147 1.03 14.53 -5.44
C ARG A 147 0.85 13.03 -5.19
N PHE A 148 1.57 12.49 -4.21
CA PHE A 148 1.49 11.10 -3.74
C PHE A 148 1.74 10.03 -4.80
N LYS A 149 2.51 10.33 -5.84
CA LYS A 149 2.94 9.35 -6.84
C LYS A 149 4.28 9.78 -7.43
N GLY A 150 5.06 8.82 -7.88
CA GLY A 150 6.41 9.07 -8.35
C GLY A 150 6.51 9.34 -9.85
N SER A 151 5.59 8.80 -10.65
CA SER A 151 5.58 8.98 -12.11
C SER A 151 4.17 9.24 -12.60
N SER A 152 4.05 9.96 -13.73
CA SER A 152 2.75 10.46 -14.22
C SER A 152 1.78 9.37 -14.67
N ASN A 153 2.27 8.18 -14.98
CA ASN A 153 1.45 7.04 -15.38
C ASN A 153 0.68 6.41 -14.20
N GLN A 154 1.09 6.67 -12.97
CA GLN A 154 0.44 6.12 -11.78
C GLN A 154 -0.86 6.87 -11.48
N ARG A 155 -1.81 6.15 -10.87
CA ARG A 155 -3.13 6.70 -10.56
C ARG A 155 -3.41 6.58 -9.08
N LEU A 156 -4.10 7.57 -8.50
CA LEU A 156 -4.64 7.49 -7.15
C LEU A 156 -6.11 7.10 -7.26
N ILE A 157 -6.41 5.84 -6.97
CA ILE A 157 -7.75 5.26 -7.17
C ILE A 157 -8.49 5.23 -5.83
N ASP A 158 -9.68 5.81 -5.82
CA ASP A 158 -10.62 5.65 -4.70
C ASP A 158 -11.26 4.27 -4.82
N LEU A 159 -10.77 3.31 -4.02
CA LEU A 159 -11.09 1.89 -4.22
C LEU A 159 -12.54 1.53 -3.89
N LYS A 160 -13.12 2.10 -2.86
CA LYS A 160 -14.47 1.72 -2.45
C LYS A 160 -15.51 1.99 -3.54
N PRO A 161 -15.62 3.21 -4.08
CA PRO A 161 -16.55 3.44 -5.18
C PRO A 161 -16.14 2.72 -6.46
N THR A 162 -14.85 2.51 -6.69
CA THR A 162 -14.36 1.76 -7.85
C THR A 162 -14.85 0.31 -7.82
N LEU A 163 -14.70 -0.37 -6.69
CA LEU A 163 -15.15 -1.77 -6.56
C LEU A 163 -16.67 -1.87 -6.57
N ALA A 164 -17.38 -0.88 -6.01
CA ALA A 164 -18.84 -0.88 -5.98
C ALA A 164 -19.47 -0.68 -7.36
N THR A 165 -18.86 0.15 -8.22
CA THR A 165 -19.42 0.51 -9.53
C THR A 165 -18.84 -0.29 -10.69
N GLY A 166 -17.68 -0.92 -10.50
CA GLY A 166 -16.92 -1.58 -11.57
C GLY A 166 -16.20 -0.62 -12.50
N LYS A 167 -16.15 0.67 -12.18
CA LYS A 167 -15.46 1.70 -12.97
C LYS A 167 -14.44 2.41 -12.09
N VAL A 168 -13.24 2.68 -12.61
CA VAL A 168 -12.21 3.39 -11.88
C VAL A 168 -12.68 4.79 -11.50
N VAL A 169 -12.66 5.08 -10.22
CA VAL A 169 -12.93 6.40 -9.66
C VAL A 169 -11.63 6.95 -9.09
N ILE A 170 -11.21 8.08 -9.62
CA ILE A 170 -9.98 8.74 -9.15
C ILE A 170 -10.27 9.45 -7.82
N TRP A 171 -9.35 9.31 -6.87
CA TRP A 171 -9.45 9.97 -5.58
C TRP A 171 -9.55 11.49 -5.73
N ASP A 172 -10.47 12.11 -4.99
CA ASP A 172 -10.84 13.51 -5.14
C ASP A 172 -9.91 14.52 -4.45
N GLY A 173 -8.85 14.04 -3.79
CA GLY A 173 -7.90 14.90 -3.09
C GLY A 173 -8.27 15.26 -1.65
N LYS A 174 -9.33 14.69 -1.11
CA LYS A 174 -9.83 14.96 0.24
C LYS A 174 -9.63 13.77 1.17
N LYS A 175 -9.57 14.06 2.46
CA LYS A 175 -9.51 13.02 3.50
C LYS A 175 -10.72 12.10 3.48
#